data_ee705ad96f832d6643b749ffd6aa6574
#
_entry.id   ee705ad96f832d6643b749ffd6aa6574
#
_cell.length_a   1.000
_cell.length_b   1.000
_cell.length_c   1.000
_cell.angle_alpha   90.00
_cell.angle_beta   90.00
_cell.angle_gamma   90.00
#
_symmetry.space_group_name_H-M   'P 1'
#
loop_
_entity.id
_entity.type
_entity.pdbx_description
1 polymer ?
#
loop_
_entity_poly.entity_id
_entity_poly.type
_entity_poly.pdbx_seq_one_letter_code
_entity_poly.pdbx_strand_id
1 'polypeptide(L)'
;MTGTEFLKDLEQNSFTRLAPGKYGVGVFAIRKIPKGTNPFKGTLKFAFHKLKVEKVRSNPELTEGVKQLVKDMCPEVDGYYYVPSYSINEIGIGYYLNHSSTPNMDEANGGEDFIANRDIEIGEELFSDYGTYSELNLD
;
A
#
# COMPACT_ATOMS: atom_id res chain seq x y z
N MET A 1 -24.46 11.30 0.51
CA MET A 1 -24.64 9.86 0.83
C MET A 1 -25.45 9.75 2.11
N THR A 2 -26.55 8.96 2.09
CA THR A 2 -27.32 8.67 3.29
C THR A 2 -26.58 7.65 4.17
N GLY A 3 -27.01 7.49 5.43
CA GLY A 3 -26.45 6.46 6.32
C GLY A 3 -26.65 5.06 5.76
N THR A 4 -27.79 4.79 5.14
CA THR A 4 -28.08 3.49 4.51
C THR A 4 -27.16 3.21 3.32
N GLU A 5 -26.92 4.20 2.48
CA GLU A 5 -26.00 4.10 1.34
C GLU A 5 -24.56 3.87 1.81
N PHE A 6 -24.13 4.56 2.87
CA PHE A 6 -22.82 4.38 3.44
C PHE A 6 -22.61 2.97 4.00
N LEU A 7 -23.59 2.43 4.71
CA LEU A 7 -23.51 1.05 5.23
C LEU A 7 -23.43 0.03 4.11
N LYS A 8 -24.18 0.25 3.02
CA LYS A 8 -24.12 -0.61 1.84
C LYS A 8 -22.73 -0.55 1.18
N ASP A 9 -22.15 0.65 1.07
CA ASP A 9 -20.83 0.84 0.54
C ASP A 9 -19.78 0.11 1.39
N LEU A 10 -19.84 0.25 2.71
CA LEU A 10 -18.98 -0.48 3.64
C LEU A 10 -19.02 -1.98 3.39
N GLU A 11 -20.21 -2.55 3.30
CA GLU A 11 -20.35 -4.00 3.08
C GLU A 11 -19.81 -4.44 1.73
N GLN A 12 -20.03 -3.66 0.69
CA GLN A 12 -19.63 -4.02 -0.66
C GLN A 12 -18.15 -3.81 -0.96
N ASN A 13 -17.49 -2.85 -0.30
CA ASN A 13 -16.15 -2.41 -0.65
C ASN A 13 -15.10 -2.64 0.43
N SER A 14 -15.46 -3.25 1.57
CA SER A 14 -14.51 -3.50 2.65
C SER A 14 -14.12 -4.97 2.68
N PHE A 15 -12.90 -5.27 2.27
CA PHE A 15 -12.36 -6.62 2.13
C PHE A 15 -11.25 -6.93 3.13
N THR A 16 -10.64 -5.92 3.73
CA THR A 16 -9.40 -6.08 4.48
C THR A 16 -9.38 -5.23 5.73
N ARG A 17 -8.47 -5.58 6.64
CA ARG A 17 -8.13 -4.79 7.82
C ARG A 17 -6.63 -4.82 8.06
N LEU A 18 -6.12 -3.83 8.77
CA LEU A 18 -4.76 -3.87 9.30
C LEU A 18 -4.74 -4.70 10.58
N ALA A 19 -3.74 -5.53 10.73
CA ALA A 19 -3.52 -6.32 11.94
C ALA A 19 -2.05 -6.65 12.10
N PRO A 20 -1.58 -6.93 13.33
CA PRO A 20 -0.22 -7.42 13.54
C PRO A 20 -0.10 -8.84 12.99
N GLY A 21 1.02 -9.11 12.34
CA GLY A 21 1.33 -10.42 11.77
C GLY A 21 2.82 -10.73 11.91
N LYS A 22 3.27 -11.75 11.20
CA LYS A 22 4.65 -12.22 11.24
C LYS A 22 5.68 -11.15 10.84
N TYR A 23 5.28 -10.24 9.94
CA TYR A 23 6.17 -9.21 9.39
C TYR A 23 5.85 -7.81 9.90
N GLY A 24 5.27 -7.69 11.10
CA GLY A 24 4.77 -6.44 11.64
C GLY A 24 3.31 -6.22 11.23
N VAL A 25 2.90 -4.95 11.11
CA VAL A 25 1.55 -4.65 10.64
C VAL A 25 1.41 -5.09 9.19
N GLY A 26 0.35 -5.81 8.91
CA GLY A 26 0.02 -6.30 7.58
C GLY A 26 -1.44 -6.12 7.24
N VAL A 27 -1.81 -6.49 6.03
CA VAL A 27 -3.16 -6.40 5.48
C VAL A 27 -3.77 -7.80 5.44
N PHE A 28 -4.88 -7.98 6.12
CA PHE A 28 -5.52 -9.30 6.24
C PHE A 28 -6.94 -9.29 5.68
N ALA A 29 -7.31 -10.36 4.99
CA ALA A 29 -8.65 -10.52 4.45
C ALA A 29 -9.67 -10.71 5.57
N ILE A 30 -10.75 -9.92 5.57
CA ILE A 30 -11.87 -10.07 6.50
C ILE A 30 -13.03 -10.85 5.87
N ARG A 31 -12.90 -11.17 4.59
CA ARG A 31 -13.83 -11.97 3.81
C ARG A 31 -13.07 -12.58 2.64
N LYS A 32 -13.65 -13.55 1.97
CA LYS A 32 -13.06 -14.11 0.76
C LYS A 32 -12.90 -13.02 -0.30
N ILE A 33 -11.70 -12.94 -0.89
CA ILE A 33 -11.41 -12.03 -1.98
C ILE A 33 -11.24 -12.87 -3.25
N PRO A 34 -12.22 -12.85 -4.17
CA PRO A 34 -12.10 -13.62 -5.41
C PRO A 34 -10.95 -13.14 -6.30
N LYS A 35 -10.34 -14.07 -7.03
CA LYS A 35 -9.36 -13.73 -8.06
C LYS A 35 -9.91 -12.64 -8.98
N GLY A 36 -9.09 -11.65 -9.29
CA GLY A 36 -9.45 -10.52 -10.16
C GLY A 36 -10.07 -9.34 -9.43
N THR A 37 -10.27 -9.43 -8.11
CA THR A 37 -10.85 -8.34 -7.31
C THR A 37 -9.76 -7.37 -6.86
N ASN A 38 -10.05 -6.06 -6.95
CA ASN A 38 -9.28 -5.02 -6.27
C ASN A 38 -9.91 -4.77 -4.90
N PRO A 39 -9.28 -5.23 -3.79
CA PRO A 39 -9.85 -5.09 -2.46
C PRO A 39 -9.77 -3.66 -1.89
N PHE A 40 -9.06 -2.77 -2.58
CA PHE A 40 -8.85 -1.38 -2.17
C PHE A 40 -9.62 -0.39 -3.04
N LYS A 41 -10.64 -0.86 -3.72
CA LYS A 41 -11.48 -0.03 -4.58
C LYS A 41 -12.06 1.16 -3.79
N GLY A 42 -11.98 2.34 -4.38
CA GLY A 42 -12.46 3.57 -3.75
C GLY A 42 -11.39 4.34 -2.98
N THR A 43 -10.16 3.84 -2.91
CA THR A 43 -9.04 4.60 -2.36
C THR A 43 -8.62 5.72 -3.32
N LEU A 44 -7.98 6.75 -2.77
CA LEU A 44 -7.32 7.77 -3.57
C LEU A 44 -6.22 7.11 -4.40
N LYS A 45 -6.11 7.53 -5.66
CA LYS A 45 -5.05 7.01 -6.54
C LYS A 45 -3.70 7.41 -6.00
N PHE A 46 -2.79 6.45 -5.98
CA PHE A 46 -1.42 6.69 -5.53
C PHE A 46 -0.69 7.56 -6.55
N ALA A 47 -0.18 8.70 -6.08
CA ALA A 47 0.82 9.46 -6.78
C ALA A 47 2.03 9.58 -5.84
N PHE A 48 3.24 9.45 -6.38
CA PHE A 48 4.46 9.47 -5.59
C PHE A 48 5.39 10.56 -6.04
N HIS A 49 6.08 11.17 -5.09
CA HIS A 49 7.27 11.97 -5.35
C HIS A 49 8.51 11.12 -5.17
N LYS A 50 9.41 11.21 -6.11
CA LYS A 50 10.70 10.52 -6.09
C LYS A 50 11.72 11.45 -5.45
N LEU A 51 12.23 11.08 -4.28
CA LEU A 51 13.20 11.87 -3.52
C LEU A 51 14.48 11.08 -3.34
N LYS A 52 15.64 11.69 -3.65
CA LYS A 52 16.92 11.05 -3.37
C LYS A 52 17.04 10.78 -1.88
N VAL A 53 17.44 9.55 -1.53
CA VAL A 53 17.67 9.13 -0.14
C VAL A 53 18.63 10.11 0.56
N GLU A 54 19.70 10.50 -0.13
CA GLU A 54 20.69 11.43 0.40
C GLU A 54 20.08 12.78 0.77
N LYS A 55 19.16 13.31 -0.03
CA LYS A 55 18.49 14.58 0.25
C LYS A 55 17.61 14.52 1.50
N VAL A 56 17.05 13.39 1.79
CA VAL A 56 16.26 13.21 3.01
C VAL A 56 17.19 13.09 4.22
N ARG A 57 18.20 12.24 4.12
CA ARG A 57 19.12 11.96 5.24
C ARG A 57 19.92 13.19 5.65
N SER A 58 20.39 13.97 4.69
CA SER A 58 21.25 15.13 4.94
C SER A 58 20.50 16.46 5.08
N ASN A 59 19.18 16.46 4.98
CA ASN A 59 18.40 17.69 5.08
C ASN A 59 18.36 18.20 6.52
N PRO A 60 18.98 19.36 6.81
CA PRO A 60 19.02 19.89 8.17
C PRO A 60 17.68 20.43 8.66
N GLU A 61 16.71 20.65 7.76
CA GLU A 61 15.38 21.13 8.11
C GLU A 61 14.44 20.01 8.55
N LEU A 62 14.81 18.74 8.29
CA LEU A 62 14.02 17.59 8.73
C LEU A 62 14.48 17.13 10.12
N THR A 63 13.53 16.89 11.00
CA THR A 63 13.82 16.27 12.30
C THR A 63 14.18 14.80 12.11
N GLU A 64 14.91 14.23 13.06
CA GLU A 64 15.29 12.82 13.00
C GLU A 64 14.07 11.90 12.99
N GLY A 65 12.99 12.27 13.70
CA GLY A 65 11.75 11.51 13.69
C GLY A 65 11.10 11.45 12.31
N VAL A 66 11.13 12.55 11.56
CA VAL A 66 10.60 12.60 10.19
C VAL A 66 11.46 11.79 9.24
N LYS A 67 12.79 11.87 9.36
CA LYS A 67 13.70 11.03 8.55
C LYS A 67 13.45 9.55 8.79
N GLN A 68 13.24 9.15 10.04
CA GLN A 68 12.93 7.77 10.40
C GLN A 68 11.57 7.34 9.85
N LEU A 69 10.56 8.21 9.92
CA LEU A 69 9.24 7.96 9.35
C LEU A 69 9.34 7.66 7.84
N VAL A 70 10.06 8.47 7.09
CA VAL A 70 10.27 8.26 5.65
C VAL A 70 10.96 6.94 5.39
N LYS A 71 12.02 6.64 6.15
CA LYS A 71 12.76 5.38 6.03
C LYS A 71 11.87 4.16 6.28
N ASP A 72 11.01 4.22 7.28
CA ASP A 72 10.18 3.10 7.69
C ASP A 72 8.95 2.90 6.80
N MET A 73 8.40 3.99 6.28
CA MET A 73 7.10 3.98 5.61
C MET A 73 7.18 4.10 4.09
N CYS A 74 8.30 4.58 3.54
CA CYS A 74 8.39 4.83 2.11
C CYS A 74 9.32 3.82 1.43
N PRO A 75 8.89 3.22 0.30
CA PRO A 75 9.76 2.32 -0.45
C PRO A 75 11.05 3.01 -0.89
N GLU A 76 12.17 2.33 -0.73
CA GLU A 76 13.47 2.77 -1.25
C GLU A 76 13.83 1.90 -2.45
N VAL A 77 14.02 2.54 -3.59
CA VAL A 77 14.40 1.87 -4.84
C VAL A 77 15.50 2.67 -5.53
N ASP A 78 16.62 2.02 -5.81
CA ASP A 78 17.74 2.61 -6.57
C ASP A 78 18.22 3.97 -6.03
N GLY A 79 18.26 4.11 -4.71
CA GLY A 79 18.73 5.34 -4.05
C GLY A 79 17.69 6.46 -3.96
N TYR A 80 16.42 6.13 -4.21
CA TYR A 80 15.31 7.07 -4.08
C TYR A 80 14.24 6.54 -3.13
N TYR A 81 13.63 7.44 -2.38
CA TYR A 81 12.37 7.16 -1.68
C TYR A 81 11.19 7.54 -2.59
N TYR A 82 10.17 6.73 -2.57
CA TYR A 82 8.89 7.04 -3.19
C TYR A 82 7.92 7.49 -2.10
N VAL A 83 7.72 8.80 -2.01
CA VAL A 83 6.91 9.43 -0.96
C VAL A 83 5.55 9.79 -1.54
N PRO A 84 4.43 9.48 -0.82
CA PRO A 84 3.12 9.86 -1.31
C PRO A 84 3.03 11.37 -1.58
N SER A 85 2.40 11.73 -2.70
CA SER A 85 2.23 13.14 -3.09
C SER A 85 1.14 13.85 -2.31
N TYR A 86 0.35 13.10 -1.58
CA TYR A 86 -0.62 13.60 -0.60
C TYR A 86 -0.04 13.44 0.81
N SER A 87 -0.75 13.89 1.83
CA SER A 87 -0.27 13.78 3.21
C SER A 87 0.00 12.31 3.59
N ILE A 88 1.15 12.05 4.20
CA ILE A 88 1.48 10.73 4.75
C ILE A 88 0.47 10.28 5.81
N ASN A 89 -0.26 11.22 6.41
CA ASN A 89 -1.33 10.92 7.37
C ASN A 89 -2.57 10.31 6.71
N GLU A 90 -2.68 10.35 5.39
CA GLU A 90 -3.80 9.83 4.62
C GLU A 90 -3.48 8.50 3.94
N ILE A 91 -2.43 7.83 4.35
CA ILE A 91 -2.03 6.55 3.78
C ILE A 91 -3.15 5.51 3.98
N GLY A 92 -3.59 4.93 2.86
CA GLY A 92 -4.63 3.91 2.87
C GLY A 92 -4.11 2.52 3.24
N ILE A 93 -5.05 1.59 3.44
CA ILE A 93 -4.75 0.22 3.87
C ILE A 93 -3.77 -0.48 2.92
N GLY A 94 -3.95 -0.32 1.60
CA GLY A 94 -3.11 -0.99 0.61
C GLY A 94 -1.62 -0.64 0.69
N TYR A 95 -1.28 0.48 1.28
CA TYR A 95 0.11 0.87 1.48
C TYR A 95 0.85 -0.06 2.44
N TYR A 96 0.14 -0.76 3.32
CA TYR A 96 0.72 -1.65 4.33
C TYR A 96 0.92 -3.08 3.84
N LEU A 97 0.71 -3.35 2.54
CA LEU A 97 1.02 -4.66 1.98
C LEU A 97 2.48 -5.00 2.20
N ASN A 98 2.74 -6.14 2.82
CA ASN A 98 4.09 -6.65 3.00
C ASN A 98 4.60 -7.32 1.72
N HIS A 99 5.91 -7.46 1.62
CA HIS A 99 6.57 -8.05 0.45
C HIS A 99 6.56 -9.57 0.48
N SER A 100 6.34 -10.18 -0.68
CA SER A 100 6.62 -11.59 -0.94
C SER A 100 7.05 -11.75 -2.40
N SER A 101 8.01 -12.64 -2.64
CA SER A 101 8.38 -13.04 -4.01
C SER A 101 7.34 -13.96 -4.65
N THR A 102 6.41 -14.47 -3.84
CA THR A 102 5.26 -15.28 -4.30
C THR A 102 3.97 -14.62 -3.81
N PRO A 103 3.65 -13.41 -4.32
CA PRO A 103 2.55 -12.63 -3.81
C PRO A 103 1.18 -13.20 -4.20
N ASN A 104 0.15 -12.83 -3.45
CA ASN A 104 -1.24 -13.10 -3.82
C ASN A 104 -1.93 -11.87 -4.43
N MET A 105 -1.24 -10.75 -4.48
CA MET A 105 -1.70 -9.53 -5.13
C MET A 105 -0.73 -9.14 -6.24
N ASP A 106 -1.28 -8.80 -7.40
CA ASP A 106 -0.50 -8.21 -8.50
C ASP A 106 -0.82 -6.74 -8.60
N GLU A 107 0.19 -5.93 -8.88
CA GLU A 107 -0.04 -4.53 -9.19
C GLU A 107 -0.60 -4.38 -10.62
N ALA A 108 -1.35 -3.32 -10.84
CA ALA A 108 -1.96 -3.00 -12.13
C ALA A 108 -1.98 -1.49 -12.32
N ASN A 109 -2.18 -1.06 -13.57
CA ASN A 109 -2.30 0.35 -13.94
C ASN A 109 -1.12 1.21 -13.44
N GLY A 110 0.10 0.69 -13.63
CA GLY A 110 1.30 1.42 -13.23
C GLY A 110 1.52 1.50 -11.71
N GLY A 111 1.04 0.52 -10.95
CA GLY A 111 1.17 0.49 -9.49
C GLY A 111 0.07 1.25 -8.76
N GLU A 112 -0.91 1.79 -9.48
CA GLU A 112 -2.04 2.49 -8.87
C GLU A 112 -3.06 1.54 -8.25
N ASP A 113 -3.15 0.31 -8.78
CA ASP A 113 -4.13 -0.67 -8.35
C ASP A 113 -3.45 -1.99 -7.97
N PHE A 114 -4.11 -2.76 -7.12
CA PHE A 114 -3.70 -4.11 -6.77
C PHE A 114 -4.87 -5.06 -6.99
N ILE A 115 -4.59 -6.19 -7.60
CA ILE A 115 -5.62 -7.17 -7.96
C ILE A 115 -5.23 -8.55 -7.43
N ALA A 116 -6.17 -9.24 -6.79
CA ALA A 116 -5.94 -10.60 -6.32
C ALA A 116 -5.62 -11.53 -7.50
N ASN A 117 -4.48 -12.22 -7.44
CA ASN A 117 -4.06 -13.14 -8.51
C ASN A 117 -4.56 -14.57 -8.31
N ARG A 118 -5.20 -14.83 -7.18
CA ARG A 118 -5.93 -16.07 -6.84
C ARG A 118 -7.03 -15.72 -5.85
N ASP A 119 -7.89 -16.67 -5.53
CA ASP A 119 -8.81 -16.51 -4.42
C ASP A 119 -8.03 -16.41 -3.12
N ILE A 120 -8.37 -15.44 -2.29
CA ILE A 120 -7.76 -15.22 -0.98
C ILE A 120 -8.84 -15.51 0.08
N GLU A 121 -8.52 -16.42 1.00
CA GLU A 121 -9.47 -16.82 2.03
C GLU A 121 -9.45 -15.86 3.22
N ILE A 122 -10.56 -15.84 3.98
CA ILE A 122 -10.65 -15.03 5.20
C ILE A 122 -9.50 -15.38 6.14
N GLY A 123 -8.86 -14.37 6.70
CA GLY A 123 -7.73 -14.53 7.61
C GLY A 123 -6.35 -14.61 6.94
N GLU A 124 -6.29 -14.76 5.62
CA GLU A 124 -5.00 -14.74 4.93
C GLU A 124 -4.42 -13.32 4.88
N GLU A 125 -3.10 -13.21 4.99
CA GLU A 125 -2.40 -11.95 4.75
C GLU A 125 -2.24 -11.70 3.25
N LEU A 126 -2.41 -10.44 2.83
CA LEU A 126 -2.18 -10.01 1.46
C LEU A 126 -0.74 -9.52 1.31
N PHE A 127 -0.09 -9.97 0.24
CA PHE A 127 1.29 -9.62 -0.10
C PHE A 127 1.40 -9.14 -1.53
N SER A 128 2.34 -8.24 -1.76
CA SER A 128 2.73 -7.82 -3.11
C SER A 128 4.23 -7.99 -3.31
N ASP A 129 4.69 -8.03 -4.55
CA ASP A 129 6.11 -8.07 -4.87
C ASP A 129 6.60 -6.64 -5.09
N TYR A 130 7.40 -6.12 -4.15
CA TYR A 130 7.97 -4.77 -4.23
C TYR A 130 8.89 -4.59 -5.43
N GLY A 131 9.45 -5.69 -5.95
CA GLY A 131 10.29 -5.64 -7.14
C GLY A 131 9.54 -5.13 -8.37
N THR A 132 8.23 -5.31 -8.44
CA THR A 132 7.41 -4.81 -9.56
C THR A 132 7.21 -3.30 -9.51
N TYR A 133 7.34 -2.68 -8.33
CA TYR A 133 7.14 -1.23 -8.15
C TYR A 133 8.25 -0.42 -8.79
N SER A 134 9.49 -0.94 -8.79
CA SER A 134 10.65 -0.20 -9.29
C SER A 134 10.55 0.14 -10.78
N GLU A 135 9.92 -0.72 -11.57
CA GLU A 135 9.73 -0.50 -12.99
C GLU A 135 8.68 0.56 -13.31
N LEU A 136 7.73 0.73 -12.39
CA LEU A 136 6.58 1.60 -12.58
C LEU A 136 6.82 3.04 -12.17
N ASN A 137 7.79 3.27 -11.32
CA ASN A 137 8.07 4.58 -10.73
C ASN A 137 9.36 5.20 -11.23
N LEU A 138 9.93 4.67 -12.31
CA LEU A 138 11.14 5.17 -12.97
C LEU A 138 10.78 6.19 -14.05
N ASP A 139 10.26 7.30 -13.65
CA ASP A 139 10.01 8.41 -14.59
C ASP A 139 11.20 9.36 -14.62
#